data_9cf97bcf324e13dcf089c21e6b5fa92e
#
_entry.id   9cf97bcf324e13dcf089c21e6b5fa92e
#
_cell.length_a   1.000
_cell.length_b   1.000
_cell.length_c   1.000
_cell.angle_alpha   90.00
_cell.angle_beta   90.00
_cell.angle_gamma   90.00
#
_symmetry.space_group_name_H-M   'P 1'
#
loop_
_entity.id
_entity.type
_entity.pdbx_description
1 polymer ?
#
loop_
_entity_poly.entity_id
_entity_poly.type
_entity_poly.pdbx_seq_one_letter_code
_entity_poly.pdbx_strand_id
1 'polypeptide(L)'
;MYSVTYSDEALASIAKFKRSNPASFKKITKFIEELHEHPRTGTGHPEALKGYGGNVYSREVNKKDRLVYEIYEEVVNVFVISAEEHYSDK
;
A
#
# COMPACT_ATOMS: atom_id res chain seq x y z
N MET A 1 -14.83 6.85 -6.24
CA MET A 1 -14.11 5.60 -5.97
C MET A 1 -12.85 5.50 -6.82
N TYR A 2 -11.75 5.09 -6.21
CA TYR A 2 -10.47 4.98 -6.91
C TYR A 2 -10.31 3.58 -7.49
N SER A 3 -9.68 3.51 -8.66
CA SER A 3 -9.20 2.22 -9.14
C SER A 3 -7.85 1.94 -8.46
N VAL A 4 -7.48 0.67 -8.38
CA VAL A 4 -6.22 0.28 -7.77
C VAL A 4 -5.44 -0.57 -8.75
N THR A 5 -4.20 -0.15 -9.01
CA THR A 5 -3.31 -0.90 -9.88
C THR A 5 -2.04 -1.23 -9.12
N TYR A 6 -1.21 -2.10 -9.67
CA TYR A 6 -0.07 -2.66 -8.93
C TYR A 6 1.16 -2.73 -9.80
N SER A 7 2.32 -2.52 -9.17
CA SER A 7 3.59 -2.82 -9.82
C SER A 7 3.78 -4.34 -9.83
N ASP A 8 4.68 -4.81 -10.69
CA ASP A 8 5.02 -6.23 -10.71
C ASP A 8 5.61 -6.66 -9.36
N GLU A 9 6.42 -5.80 -8.76
CA GLU A 9 7.00 -6.09 -7.47
C GLU A 9 5.92 -6.26 -6.41
N ALA A 10 4.93 -5.38 -6.41
CA ALA A 10 3.86 -5.46 -5.42
C ALA A 10 3.05 -6.74 -5.60
N LEU A 11 2.74 -7.10 -6.84
CA LEU A 11 1.99 -8.33 -7.10
C LEU A 11 2.76 -9.55 -6.60
N ALA A 12 4.06 -9.60 -6.84
CA ALA A 12 4.87 -10.73 -6.40
C ALA A 12 4.90 -10.82 -4.88
N SER A 13 5.05 -9.68 -4.20
CA SER A 13 5.08 -9.65 -2.74
C SER A 13 3.75 -10.09 -2.15
N ILE A 14 2.65 -9.62 -2.71
CA ILE A 14 1.33 -9.97 -2.19
C ILE A 14 1.09 -11.46 -2.36
N ALA A 15 1.48 -12.03 -3.50
CA ALA A 15 1.34 -13.46 -3.71
C ALA A 15 2.16 -14.26 -2.71
N LYS A 16 3.35 -13.76 -2.39
CA LYS A 16 4.22 -14.41 -1.41
C LYS A 16 3.59 -14.38 -0.02
N PHE A 17 3.03 -13.24 0.38
CA PHE A 17 2.35 -13.15 1.66
C PHE A 17 1.18 -14.12 1.75
N LYS A 18 0.45 -14.27 0.66
CA LYS A 18 -0.69 -15.18 0.65
C LYS A 18 -0.26 -16.60 1.02
N ARG A 19 0.92 -17.01 0.56
CA ARG A 19 1.43 -18.36 0.84
C ARG A 19 2.11 -18.48 2.20
N SER A 20 2.89 -17.47 2.58
CA SER A 20 3.79 -17.64 3.73
C SER A 20 3.44 -16.81 4.95
N ASN A 21 2.53 -15.83 4.81
CA ASN A 21 2.16 -14.98 5.94
C ASN A 21 0.71 -14.54 5.82
N PRO A 22 -0.23 -15.46 6.11
CA PRO A 22 -1.65 -15.16 5.93
C PRO A 22 -2.14 -13.95 6.71
N ALA A 23 -1.58 -13.71 7.90
CA ALA A 23 -2.01 -12.55 8.70
C ALA A 23 -1.69 -11.24 7.98
N SER A 24 -0.49 -11.14 7.43
CA SER A 24 -0.10 -9.95 6.68
C SER A 24 -0.91 -9.82 5.40
N PHE A 25 -1.16 -10.94 4.73
CA PHE A 25 -1.96 -10.94 3.52
C PHE A 25 -3.37 -10.40 3.80
N LYS A 26 -3.94 -10.82 4.92
CA LYS A 26 -5.27 -10.36 5.30
C LYS A 26 -5.29 -8.86 5.52
N LYS A 27 -4.28 -8.32 6.17
CA LYS A 27 -4.17 -6.88 6.38
C LYS A 27 -4.05 -6.14 5.06
N ILE A 28 -3.21 -6.65 4.16
CA ILE A 28 -3.03 -6.02 2.86
C ILE A 28 -4.35 -5.99 2.09
N THR A 29 -5.09 -7.09 2.13
CA THR A 29 -6.39 -7.16 1.45
C THR A 29 -7.32 -6.07 1.97
N LYS A 30 -7.35 -5.90 3.30
CA LYS A 30 -8.20 -4.87 3.89
C LYS A 30 -7.74 -3.48 3.46
N PHE A 31 -6.43 -3.23 3.45
CA PHE A 31 -5.93 -1.94 3.00
C PHE A 31 -6.36 -1.65 1.57
N ILE A 32 -6.23 -2.64 0.70
CA ILE A 32 -6.60 -2.45 -0.70
C ILE A 32 -8.07 -2.09 -0.84
N GLU A 33 -8.94 -2.75 -0.07
CA GLU A 33 -10.35 -2.40 -0.07
C GLU A 33 -10.55 -0.94 0.32
N GLU A 34 -9.82 -0.48 1.32
CA GLU A 34 -9.93 0.90 1.77
C GLU A 34 -9.39 1.89 0.75
N LEU A 35 -8.36 1.49 -0.02
CA LEU A 35 -7.78 2.38 -1.01
C LEU A 35 -8.79 2.78 -2.07
N HIS A 36 -9.76 1.92 -2.36
CA HIS A 36 -10.81 2.24 -3.32
C HIS A 36 -11.66 3.42 -2.86
N GLU A 37 -11.83 3.59 -1.57
CA GLU A 37 -12.72 4.61 -1.04
C GLU A 37 -12.00 5.79 -0.41
N HIS A 38 -10.96 5.53 0.37
CA HIS A 38 -10.28 6.61 1.07
C HIS A 38 -8.79 6.29 1.24
N PRO A 39 -8.01 6.60 0.20
CA PRO A 39 -6.58 6.23 0.23
C PRO A 39 -5.73 7.02 1.23
N ARG A 40 -6.25 8.10 1.80
CA ARG A 40 -5.46 8.89 2.73
C ARG A 40 -5.79 8.64 4.20
N THR A 41 -6.83 7.89 4.48
CA THR A 41 -7.25 7.61 5.86
C THR A 41 -7.59 6.14 5.98
N GLY A 42 -7.74 5.67 7.22
CA GLY A 42 -8.16 4.31 7.45
C GLY A 42 -7.20 3.56 8.35
N THR A 43 -7.18 2.23 8.20
CA THR A 43 -6.38 1.38 9.08
C THR A 43 -4.94 1.32 8.61
N GLY A 44 -4.06 0.85 9.49
CA GLY A 44 -2.64 0.69 9.15
C GLY A 44 -1.85 1.97 9.25
N HIS A 45 -2.38 3.00 9.91
CA HIS A 45 -1.69 4.28 10.11
C HIS A 45 -1.18 4.86 8.79
N PRO A 46 -2.11 5.23 7.86
CA PRO A 46 -1.67 5.84 6.60
C PRO A 46 -0.85 7.08 6.87
N GLU A 47 0.30 7.15 6.25
CA GLU A 47 1.24 8.23 6.50
C GLU A 47 1.85 8.69 5.20
N ALA A 48 1.81 10.01 4.96
CA ALA A 48 2.41 10.57 3.76
C ALA A 48 3.92 10.54 3.90
N LEU A 49 4.60 10.07 2.87
CA LEU A 49 6.05 10.00 2.88
C LEU A 49 6.63 11.35 2.46
N LYS A 50 7.68 11.77 3.15
CA LYS A 50 8.31 13.05 2.88
C LYS A 50 8.99 13.04 1.52
N GLY A 51 8.95 14.18 0.85
CA GLY A 51 9.68 14.34 -0.38
C GLY A 51 8.94 13.88 -1.62
N TYR A 52 7.68 13.51 -1.49
CA TYR A 52 6.90 12.99 -2.61
C TYR A 52 5.65 13.82 -2.90
N GLY A 53 5.65 15.07 -2.46
CA GLY A 53 4.56 15.96 -2.81
C GLY A 53 3.21 15.66 -2.18
N GLY A 54 3.19 14.82 -1.14
CA GLY A 54 1.97 14.52 -0.43
C GLY A 54 1.08 13.48 -1.08
N ASN A 55 1.54 12.82 -2.12
CA ASN A 55 0.73 11.83 -2.82
C ASN A 55 1.20 10.40 -2.64
N VAL A 56 2.34 10.18 -1.99
CA VAL A 56 2.84 8.84 -1.73
C VAL A 56 2.66 8.55 -0.26
N TYR A 57 1.99 7.44 0.02
CA TYR A 57 1.64 7.04 1.37
C TYR A 57 2.14 5.64 1.67
N SER A 58 2.25 5.33 2.96
CA SER A 58 2.51 3.96 3.39
C SER A 58 1.54 3.59 4.48
N ARG A 59 1.22 2.29 4.56
CA ARG A 59 0.45 1.72 5.65
C ARG A 59 1.22 0.55 6.22
N GLU A 60 1.16 0.43 7.53
CA GLU A 60 1.93 -0.59 8.24
C GLU A 60 1.26 -1.95 8.13
N VAL A 61 1.94 -2.90 7.48
CA VAL A 61 1.44 -4.26 7.34
C VAL A 61 1.80 -5.09 8.58
N ASN A 62 3.04 -4.97 8.98
CA ASN A 62 3.55 -5.61 10.19
C ASN A 62 4.77 -4.82 10.61
N LYS A 63 5.53 -5.31 11.58
CA LYS A 63 6.66 -4.53 12.10
C LYS A 63 7.71 -4.24 11.05
N LYS A 64 7.80 -5.07 10.04
CA LYS A 64 8.85 -4.97 9.05
C LYS A 64 8.36 -4.43 7.71
N ASP A 65 7.13 -4.74 7.35
CA ASP A 65 6.64 -4.49 6.00
C ASP A 65 5.62 -3.37 5.94
N ARG A 66 5.65 -2.61 4.84
CA ARG A 66 4.70 -1.53 4.62
C ARG A 66 4.16 -1.61 3.21
N LEU A 67 2.88 -1.25 3.06
CA LEU A 67 2.26 -1.12 1.76
C LEU A 67 2.50 0.33 1.31
N VAL A 68 3.24 0.51 0.24
CA VAL A 68 3.56 1.83 -0.29
C VAL A 68 2.80 2.05 -1.57
N TYR A 69 2.13 3.20 -1.68
CA TYR A 69 1.28 3.47 -2.84
C TYR A 69 1.28 4.95 -3.16
N GLU A 70 0.97 5.27 -4.41
CA GLU A 70 0.88 6.65 -4.87
C GLU A 70 -0.52 6.93 -5.38
N ILE A 71 -1.04 8.11 -5.04
CA ILE A 71 -2.39 8.51 -5.39
C ILE A 71 -2.33 9.46 -6.58
N TYR A 72 -3.04 9.13 -7.64
CA TYR A 72 -3.15 9.96 -8.83
C TYR A 72 -4.57 10.51 -8.92
N GLU A 73 -4.76 11.70 -8.36
CA GLU A 73 -6.10 12.28 -8.26
C GLU A 73 -6.75 12.53 -9.61
N GLU A 74 -5.96 12.95 -10.57
CA GLU A 74 -6.52 13.35 -11.87
C GLU A 74 -7.20 12.20 -12.59
N VAL A 75 -6.73 10.99 -12.37
CA VAL A 75 -7.32 9.81 -12.99
C VAL A 75 -7.97 8.90 -11.97
N VAL A 76 -8.09 9.38 -10.75
CA VAL A 76 -8.76 8.67 -9.65
C VAL A 76 -8.21 7.24 -9.52
N ASN A 77 -6.88 7.16 -9.42
CA ASN A 77 -6.18 5.87 -9.38
C ASN A 77 -5.20 5.84 -8.23
N VAL A 78 -5.05 4.67 -7.62
CA VAL A 78 -4.02 4.41 -6.62
C VAL A 78 -3.12 3.32 -7.18
N PHE A 79 -1.82 3.61 -7.24
CA PHE A 79 -0.84 2.68 -7.75
C PHE A 79 -0.04 2.10 -6.59
N VAL A 80 -0.15 0.80 -6.36
CA VAL A 80 0.56 0.12 -5.28
C VAL A 80 1.96 -0.19 -5.75
N ILE A 81 2.95 0.46 -5.13
CA ILE A 81 4.34 0.39 -5.55
C ILE A 81 5.03 -0.83 -4.95
N SER A 82 4.83 -1.07 -3.66
CA SER A 82 5.48 -2.20 -3.00
C SER A 82 4.68 -2.58 -1.77
N ALA A 83 4.90 -3.79 -1.30
CA ALA A 83 4.18 -4.29 -0.13
C ALA A 83 5.12 -4.97 0.85
N GLU A 84 6.40 -5.02 0.54
CA GLU A 84 7.35 -5.78 1.33
C GLU A 84 8.47 -4.87 1.80
N GLU A 85 8.86 -5.02 3.06
CA GLU A 85 9.93 -4.26 3.63
C GLU A 85 9.62 -2.80 3.78
N HIS A 86 10.43 -2.13 4.49
CA HIS A 86 10.25 -0.73 4.61
C HIS A 86 10.81 -0.08 3.37
N TYR A 87 10.20 0.94 3.04
CA TYR A 87 10.59 1.69 1.89
C TYR A 87 11.61 2.71 2.37
N SER A 88 12.69 2.45 2.42
CA SER A 88 13.59 3.18 2.90
C SER A 88 13.93 4.10 3.53
N ASP A 89 13.98 4.29 4.10
CA ASP A 89 14.26 4.99 4.72
C ASP A 89 15.32 5.13 5.23
N LYS A 90 15.79 4.97 5.26
CA LYS A 90 16.74 5.11 5.80
C LYS A 90 17.20 5.81 5.69
#